data_7cd72adea2a9780a76b93572faec82a5
#
_entry.id   7cd72adea2a9780a76b93572faec82a5
#
_cell.length_a   1.000
_cell.length_b   1.000
_cell.length_c   1.000
_cell.angle_alpha   90.00
_cell.angle_beta   90.00
_cell.angle_gamma   90.00
#
_symmetry.space_group_name_H-M   'P 1'
#
loop_
_entity.id
_entity.type
_entity.pdbx_description
1 polymer ?
#
loop_
_entity_poly.entity_id
_entity_poly.type
_entity_poly.pdbx_seq_one_letter_code
_entity_poly.pdbx_strand_id
1 'polypeptide(L)'
;MSEEQFQQLLSFFKVLGNESRLKILGLLANQERSVGELAALLELREPTVSHHLTTMKKLGLVNVRAEGNNRIYWLDVKFLENMSKDILSQAQLAELVPDDSTNAYEQKILSNFVANGRLTQLPARYKKQFI
;
A
#
# COMPACT_ATOMS: atom_id res chain seq x y z
N MET A 1 -3.78 -15.28 3.39
CA MET A 1 -2.59 -14.40 3.36
C MET A 1 -1.67 -14.76 4.51
N SER A 2 -0.40 -14.97 4.23
CA SER A 2 0.59 -15.24 5.27
C SER A 2 0.92 -13.98 6.06
N GLU A 3 1.50 -14.13 7.25
CA GLU A 3 1.97 -13.00 8.03
C GLU A 3 3.02 -12.18 7.27
N GLU A 4 3.90 -12.87 6.54
CA GLU A 4 4.92 -12.23 5.71
C GLU A 4 4.29 -11.37 4.60
N GLN A 5 3.28 -11.88 3.93
CA GLN A 5 2.54 -11.13 2.89
C GLN A 5 1.81 -9.92 3.50
N PHE A 6 1.23 -10.09 4.68
CA PHE A 6 0.58 -8.99 5.40
C PHE A 6 1.57 -7.88 5.72
N GLN A 7 2.75 -8.22 6.25
CA GLN A 7 3.79 -7.24 6.57
C GLN A 7 4.34 -6.56 5.31
N GLN A 8 4.47 -7.29 4.20
CA GLN A 8 4.87 -6.72 2.92
C GLN A 8 3.85 -5.69 2.42
N LEU A 9 2.57 -5.99 2.50
CA LEU A 9 1.50 -5.07 2.12
C LEU A 9 1.50 -3.82 3.00
N LEU A 10 1.63 -4.01 4.31
CA LEU A 10 1.69 -2.90 5.26
C LEU A 10 2.88 -1.99 4.99
N SER A 11 4.07 -2.56 4.74
CA SER A 11 5.28 -1.81 4.38
C SER A 11 5.09 -1.03 3.08
N PHE A 12 4.44 -1.63 2.09
CA PHE A 12 4.13 -0.98 0.81
C PHE A 12 3.32 0.30 1.03
N PHE A 13 2.23 0.20 1.79
CA PHE A 13 1.39 1.37 2.06
C PHE A 13 2.10 2.41 2.93
N LYS A 14 2.89 1.98 3.92
CA LYS A 14 3.66 2.91 4.76
C LYS A 14 4.69 3.70 3.94
N VAL A 15 5.39 3.04 3.04
CA VAL A 15 6.39 3.69 2.19
C VAL A 15 5.72 4.69 1.24
N LEU A 16 4.61 4.32 0.62
CA LEU A 16 3.89 5.18 -0.31
C LEU A 16 3.00 6.23 0.37
N GLY A 17 2.76 6.12 1.67
CA GLY A 17 2.02 7.12 2.44
C GLY A 17 2.83 8.37 2.76
N ASN A 18 3.61 8.85 1.79
CA ASN A 18 4.48 10.03 1.91
C ASN A 18 4.42 10.81 0.60
N GLU A 19 4.16 12.11 0.68
CA GLU A 19 3.98 12.95 -0.50
C GLU A 19 5.19 12.95 -1.43
N SER A 20 6.39 13.12 -0.86
CA SER A 20 7.62 13.17 -1.65
C SER A 20 7.88 11.82 -2.36
N ARG A 21 7.63 10.71 -1.69
CA ARG A 21 7.82 9.38 -2.29
C ARG A 21 6.82 9.11 -3.40
N LEU A 22 5.57 9.54 -3.26
CA LEU A 22 4.58 9.43 -4.33
C LEU A 22 4.99 10.25 -5.56
N LYS A 23 5.53 11.45 -5.35
CA LYS A 23 6.04 12.28 -6.43
C LYS A 23 7.26 11.65 -7.11
N ILE A 24 8.19 11.09 -6.34
CA ILE A 24 9.34 10.35 -6.88
C ILE A 24 8.85 9.18 -7.73
N LEU A 25 7.89 8.41 -7.23
CA LEU A 25 7.31 7.30 -7.96
C LEU A 25 6.76 7.75 -9.31
N GLY A 26 5.99 8.83 -9.32
CA GLY A 26 5.43 9.40 -10.55
C GLY A 26 6.49 9.85 -11.54
N LEU A 27 7.55 10.52 -11.04
CA LEU A 27 8.66 10.96 -11.89
C LEU A 27 9.43 9.78 -12.49
N LEU A 28 9.65 8.73 -11.72
CA LEU A 28 10.32 7.51 -12.20
C LEU A 28 9.44 6.68 -13.12
N ALA A 29 8.13 6.77 -12.99
CA ALA A 29 7.21 6.12 -13.93
C ALA A 29 7.31 6.71 -15.35
N ASN A 30 7.71 7.97 -15.47
CA ASN A 30 7.91 8.63 -16.76
C ASN A 30 9.25 8.25 -17.40
N GLN A 31 10.32 8.24 -16.63
CA GLN A 31 11.66 7.88 -17.11
C GLN A 31 12.62 7.68 -15.93
N GLU A 32 13.72 6.99 -16.17
CA GLU A 32 14.79 6.89 -15.18
C GLU A 32 15.42 8.25 -14.91
N ARG A 33 15.89 8.47 -13.68
CA ARG A 33 16.44 9.76 -13.26
C ARG A 33 17.54 9.59 -12.23
N SER A 34 18.44 10.56 -12.18
CA SER A 34 19.46 10.66 -11.14
C SER A 34 18.88 11.29 -9.87
N VAL A 35 19.59 11.12 -8.75
CA VAL A 35 19.24 11.78 -7.47
C VAL A 35 19.21 13.30 -7.66
N GLY A 36 20.20 13.85 -8.36
CA GLY A 36 20.27 15.30 -8.61
C GLY A 36 19.07 15.83 -9.39
N GLU A 37 18.65 15.10 -10.41
CA GLU A 37 17.46 15.47 -11.20
C GLU A 37 16.19 15.45 -10.35
N LEU A 38 16.01 14.41 -9.55
CA LEU A 38 14.86 14.31 -8.66
C LEU A 38 14.85 15.42 -7.61
N ALA A 39 16.00 15.72 -7.03
CA ALA A 39 16.14 16.80 -6.06
C ALA A 39 15.78 18.15 -6.67
N ALA A 40 16.26 18.43 -7.88
CA ALA A 40 15.96 19.67 -8.58
C ALA A 40 14.46 19.78 -8.92
N LEU A 41 13.86 18.71 -9.44
CA LEU A 41 12.45 18.69 -9.82
C LEU A 41 11.51 18.85 -8.62
N LEU A 42 11.89 18.28 -7.48
CA LEU A 42 11.07 18.31 -6.27
C LEU A 42 11.41 19.48 -5.33
N GLU A 43 12.45 20.24 -5.65
CA GLU A 43 12.97 21.31 -4.81
C GLU A 43 13.33 20.79 -3.40
N LEU A 44 13.95 19.63 -3.36
CA LEU A 44 14.43 18.98 -2.14
C LEU A 44 15.96 18.89 -2.17
N ARG A 45 16.54 18.68 -0.99
CA ARG A 45 17.97 18.44 -0.87
C ARG A 45 18.30 17.01 -1.30
N GLU A 46 19.45 16.81 -1.93
CA GLU A 46 19.89 15.49 -2.38
C GLU A 46 19.92 14.43 -1.27
N PRO A 47 20.43 14.72 -0.05
CA PRO A 47 20.38 13.73 1.03
C PRO A 47 18.98 13.28 1.39
N THR A 48 18.00 14.18 1.34
CA THR A 48 16.59 13.85 1.59
C THR A 48 16.04 12.90 0.52
N VAL A 49 16.32 13.20 -0.75
CA VAL A 49 15.91 12.34 -1.88
C VAL A 49 16.59 10.98 -1.79
N SER A 50 17.90 10.95 -1.50
CA SER A 50 18.64 9.69 -1.33
C SER A 50 18.04 8.83 -0.23
N HIS A 51 17.60 9.42 0.88
CA HIS A 51 16.96 8.69 1.96
C HIS A 51 15.64 8.06 1.50
N HIS A 52 14.82 8.83 0.79
CA HIS A 52 13.56 8.31 0.22
C HIS A 52 13.81 7.16 -0.75
N LEU A 53 14.77 7.32 -1.64
CA LEU A 53 15.13 6.29 -2.62
C LEU A 53 15.67 5.02 -1.95
N THR A 54 16.47 5.15 -0.90
CA THR A 54 16.95 4.01 -0.11
C THR A 54 15.78 3.23 0.50
N THR A 55 14.81 3.95 1.06
CA THR A 55 13.60 3.35 1.64
C THR A 55 12.79 2.61 0.57
N MET A 56 12.60 3.24 -0.59
CA MET A 56 11.86 2.66 -1.70
C MET A 56 12.57 1.44 -2.29
N LYS A 57 13.90 1.48 -2.36
CA LYS A 57 14.70 0.36 -2.84
C LYS A 57 14.61 -0.85 -1.92
N LYS A 58 14.66 -0.65 -0.61
CA LYS A 58 14.52 -1.73 0.38
C LYS A 58 13.20 -2.48 0.22
N LEU A 59 12.16 -1.79 -0.15
CA LEU A 59 10.85 -2.39 -0.41
C LEU A 59 10.82 -3.15 -1.75
N GLY A 60 11.65 -2.77 -2.71
CA GLY A 60 11.68 -3.34 -4.05
C GLY A 60 11.02 -2.47 -5.12
N LEU A 61 10.59 -1.25 -4.78
CA LEU A 61 9.90 -0.33 -5.71
C LEU A 61 10.82 0.23 -6.79
N VAL A 62 12.09 0.40 -6.48
CA VAL A 62 13.05 1.04 -7.37
C VAL A 62 14.35 0.25 -7.42
N ASN A 63 15.05 0.37 -8.53
CA ASN A 63 16.40 -0.16 -8.73
C ASN A 63 17.36 0.98 -9.04
N VAL A 64 18.64 0.70 -8.94
CA VAL A 64 19.69 1.71 -9.12
C VAL A 64 20.90 1.10 -9.83
N ARG A 65 21.56 1.93 -10.65
CA ARG A 65 22.87 1.63 -11.21
C ARG A 65 23.78 2.84 -11.06
N ALA A 66 25.08 2.58 -10.97
CA ALA A 66 26.09 3.63 -11.02
C ALA A 66 26.34 4.01 -12.48
N GLU A 67 26.42 5.29 -12.76
CA GLU A 67 26.76 5.83 -14.07
C GLU A 67 27.71 7.01 -13.86
N GLY A 68 29.01 6.75 -13.95
CA GLY A 68 30.03 7.71 -13.55
C GLY A 68 29.91 8.03 -12.05
N ASN A 69 29.82 9.31 -11.71
CA ASN A 69 29.61 9.77 -10.34
C ASN A 69 28.13 9.86 -9.95
N ASN A 70 27.23 9.50 -10.87
CA ASN A 70 25.79 9.57 -10.66
C ASN A 70 25.22 8.21 -10.34
N ARG A 71 24.11 8.20 -9.60
CA ARG A 71 23.28 7.03 -9.40
C ARG A 71 21.96 7.27 -10.13
N ILE A 72 21.63 6.35 -11.03
CA ILE A 72 20.42 6.43 -11.83
C ILE A 72 19.43 5.42 -11.29
N TYR A 73 18.24 5.91 -10.93
CA TYR A 73 17.15 5.13 -10.40
C TYR A 73 16.07 4.91 -11.45
N TRP A 74 15.42 3.77 -11.40
CA TRP A 74 14.26 3.47 -12.22
C TRP A 74 13.24 2.65 -11.44
N LEU A 75 12.00 2.72 -11.89
CA LEU A 75 10.89 2.01 -11.29
C LEU A 75 10.96 0.52 -11.62
N ASP A 76 10.80 -0.34 -10.61
CA ASP A 76 10.67 -1.78 -10.81
C ASP A 76 9.21 -2.10 -11.17
N VAL A 77 8.92 -2.10 -12.46
CA VAL A 77 7.57 -2.33 -12.98
C VAL A 77 7.06 -3.72 -12.63
N LYS A 78 7.95 -4.72 -12.65
CA LYS A 78 7.58 -6.09 -12.32
C LYS A 78 7.13 -6.23 -10.87
N PHE A 79 7.81 -5.54 -9.96
CA PHE A 79 7.40 -5.49 -8.55
C PHE A 79 5.99 -4.94 -8.41
N LEU A 80 5.68 -3.83 -9.09
CA LEU A 80 4.35 -3.22 -9.05
C LEU A 80 3.28 -4.13 -9.67
N GLU A 81 3.60 -4.80 -10.76
CA GLU A 81 2.69 -5.76 -11.39
C GLU A 81 2.37 -6.93 -10.45
N ASN A 82 3.41 -7.49 -9.82
CA ASN A 82 3.23 -8.59 -8.87
C ASN A 82 2.42 -8.13 -7.66
N MET A 83 2.71 -6.95 -7.13
CA MET A 83 1.97 -6.37 -6.01
C MET A 83 0.49 -6.22 -6.37
N SER A 84 0.19 -5.69 -7.54
CA SER A 84 -1.17 -5.48 -8.01
C SER A 84 -1.94 -6.80 -8.21
N LYS A 85 -1.29 -7.81 -8.81
CA LYS A 85 -1.94 -9.09 -9.12
C LYS A 85 -2.02 -10.02 -7.93
N ASP A 86 -0.92 -10.12 -7.15
CA ASP A 86 -0.77 -11.17 -6.15
C ASP A 86 -1.18 -10.73 -4.76
N ILE A 87 -1.04 -9.45 -4.42
CA ILE A 87 -1.27 -8.94 -3.06
C ILE A 87 -2.46 -7.99 -2.98
N LEU A 88 -2.63 -7.10 -3.97
CA LEU A 88 -3.71 -6.12 -3.98
C LEU A 88 -4.98 -6.60 -4.70
N SER A 89 -5.05 -7.88 -5.08
CA SER A 89 -6.27 -8.43 -5.66
C SER A 89 -7.40 -8.45 -4.63
N GLN A 90 -8.65 -8.39 -5.09
CA GLN A 90 -9.80 -8.46 -4.20
C GLN A 90 -9.78 -9.70 -3.31
N ALA A 91 -9.39 -10.85 -3.88
CA ALA A 91 -9.32 -12.10 -3.14
C ALA A 91 -8.29 -12.04 -2.00
N GLN A 92 -7.12 -11.46 -2.26
CA GLN A 92 -6.08 -11.32 -1.24
C GLN A 92 -6.45 -10.28 -0.18
N LEU A 93 -7.05 -9.17 -0.58
CA LEU A 93 -7.51 -8.15 0.37
C LEU A 93 -8.59 -8.68 1.30
N ALA A 94 -9.46 -9.57 0.80
CA ALA A 94 -10.48 -10.22 1.63
C ALA A 94 -9.88 -11.09 2.74
N GLU A 95 -8.63 -11.55 2.57
CA GLU A 95 -7.93 -12.35 3.57
C GLU A 95 -7.27 -11.53 4.69
N LEU A 96 -7.30 -10.18 4.60
CA LEU A 96 -6.73 -9.33 5.65
C LEU A 96 -7.43 -9.52 6.99
N VAL A 97 -8.72 -9.82 6.95
CA VAL A 97 -9.51 -10.13 8.15
C VAL A 97 -10.02 -11.56 7.99
N PRO A 98 -9.53 -12.52 8.78
CA PRO A 98 -9.99 -13.91 8.71
C PRO A 98 -11.50 -14.05 8.97
N ASP A 99 -12.12 -15.05 8.37
CA ASP A 99 -13.57 -15.32 8.49
C ASP A 99 -14.05 -15.33 9.93
N ASP A 100 -13.31 -15.97 10.83
CA ASP A 100 -13.65 -16.03 12.25
C ASP A 100 -13.74 -14.64 12.89
N SER A 101 -12.78 -13.77 12.56
CA SER A 101 -12.76 -12.39 13.05
C SER A 101 -13.89 -11.57 12.45
N THR A 102 -14.18 -11.78 11.16
CA THR A 102 -15.30 -11.13 10.47
C THR A 102 -16.62 -11.54 11.11
N ASN A 103 -16.81 -12.82 11.38
CA ASN A 103 -18.00 -13.35 12.00
C ASN A 103 -18.23 -12.77 13.40
N ALA A 104 -17.19 -12.71 14.22
CA ALA A 104 -17.26 -12.09 15.54
C ALA A 104 -17.61 -10.61 15.46
N TYR A 105 -17.05 -9.90 14.49
CA TYR A 105 -17.33 -8.50 14.25
C TYR A 105 -18.77 -8.26 13.82
N GLU A 106 -19.29 -9.08 12.92
CA GLU A 106 -20.67 -9.03 12.47
C GLU A 106 -21.65 -9.30 13.62
N GLN A 107 -21.36 -10.28 14.46
CA GLN A 107 -22.18 -10.56 15.64
C GLN A 107 -22.23 -9.37 16.60
N LYS A 108 -21.09 -8.68 16.77
CA LYS A 108 -21.04 -7.48 17.61
C LYS A 108 -21.90 -6.35 17.05
N ILE A 109 -21.86 -6.13 15.74
CA ILE A 109 -22.70 -5.14 15.06
C ILE A 109 -24.18 -5.48 15.26
N LEU A 110 -24.57 -6.72 15.00
CA LEU A 110 -25.94 -7.20 15.17
C LEU A 110 -26.42 -7.03 16.60
N SER A 111 -25.60 -7.39 17.58
CA SER A 111 -25.93 -7.23 19.00
C SER A 111 -26.20 -5.76 19.36
N ASN A 112 -25.39 -4.84 18.84
CA ASN A 112 -25.59 -3.40 19.09
C ASN A 112 -26.92 -2.90 18.52
N PHE A 113 -27.30 -3.33 17.32
CA PHE A 113 -28.58 -2.95 16.72
C PHE A 113 -29.77 -3.52 17.50
N VAL A 114 -29.67 -4.75 17.94
CA VAL A 114 -30.71 -5.41 18.77
C VAL A 114 -30.85 -4.66 20.10
N ALA A 115 -29.74 -4.41 20.79
CA ALA A 115 -29.73 -3.73 22.09
C ALA A 115 -30.31 -2.31 22.03
N ASN A 116 -30.13 -1.61 20.92
CA ASN A 116 -30.62 -0.25 20.74
C ASN A 116 -31.98 -0.16 20.05
N GLY A 117 -32.62 -1.29 19.76
CA GLY A 117 -33.93 -1.32 19.09
C GLY A 117 -33.91 -0.80 17.65
N ARG A 118 -32.76 -0.86 16.96
CA ARG A 118 -32.57 -0.30 15.62
C ARG A 118 -32.49 -1.35 14.51
N LEU A 119 -33.21 -2.46 14.65
CA LEU A 119 -33.22 -3.52 13.65
C LEU A 119 -33.63 -3.05 12.26
N THR A 120 -34.54 -2.06 12.18
CA THR A 120 -35.00 -1.49 10.91
C THR A 120 -33.89 -0.71 10.18
N GLN A 121 -32.89 -0.24 10.92
CA GLN A 121 -31.76 0.52 10.38
C GLN A 121 -30.59 -0.36 9.99
N LEU A 122 -30.69 -1.66 10.20
CA LEU A 122 -29.67 -2.62 9.89
C LEU A 122 -29.44 -2.67 8.37
N PRO A 123 -28.17 -2.69 7.89
CA PRO A 123 -27.90 -2.88 6.47
C PRO A 123 -28.57 -4.15 5.93
N ALA A 124 -29.06 -4.09 4.69
CA ALA A 124 -29.81 -5.18 4.06
C ALA A 124 -29.11 -6.54 4.13
N ARG A 125 -27.80 -6.58 4.01
CA ARG A 125 -27.01 -7.81 4.06
C ARG A 125 -27.11 -8.56 5.38
N TYR A 126 -27.41 -7.86 6.47
CA TYR A 126 -27.56 -8.46 7.81
C TYR A 126 -29.00 -8.81 8.15
N LYS A 127 -29.97 -8.22 7.47
CA LYS A 127 -31.41 -8.44 7.76
C LYS A 127 -31.83 -9.87 7.54
N LYS A 128 -31.18 -10.60 6.64
CA LYS A 128 -31.47 -12.01 6.36
C LYS A 128 -31.31 -12.92 7.57
N GLN A 129 -30.53 -12.52 8.58
CA GLN A 129 -30.31 -13.31 9.78
C GLN A 129 -31.45 -13.23 10.78
N PHE A 130 -32.40 -12.32 10.57
CA PHE A 130 -33.50 -12.06 11.48
C PHE A 130 -34.89 -12.38 10.88
N ILE A 131 -34.93 -12.87 9.65
CA ILE A 131 -36.18 -13.21 8.95
C ILE A 131 -36.42 -14.69 8.88
#